data_bd545a3b78afe1067f7ed566fa8e1a0d
#
_entry.id   bd545a3b78afe1067f7ed566fa8e1a0d
#
_cell.length_a   1.000
_cell.length_b   1.000
_cell.length_c   1.000
_cell.angle_alpha   90.00
_cell.angle_beta   90.00
_cell.angle_gamma   90.00
#
_symmetry.space_group_name_H-M   'P 1'
#
loop_
_entity.id
_entity.type
_entity.pdbx_description
1 polymer ?
#
loop_
_entity_poly.entity_id
_entity_poly.type
_entity_poly.pdbx_seq_one_letter_code
_entity_poly.pdbx_strand_id
1 'polypeptide(L)'
;ITDQLMSLKESGVVGIKQSFEDEGVILEDVLKIKRLCDKLELKLNVKIGGCEAISDINNCLSIEASGIVAPMIESEFALEKFVESIISNTNDQDRSAIDFFINIESKSAIQNLDKILSSPSSKLLKGIVVGRSDLTKSFGYGKQDVNSKEICEIVENTFKEAKSFNFITIMGGNIGHSSTRFIEGLVADNLLDKIETRNVIVDLAKSGTKDMDDLIKNALLFESQWMQYKAQFYNNIGESYIKRSKTILDRIS
;
A
#
# COMPACT_ATOMS: atom_id res chain seq x y z
N ILE A 1 -15.41 -9.81 -8.89
CA ILE A 1 -14.62 -9.09 -7.87
C ILE A 1 -14.86 -9.70 -6.48
N THR A 2 -16.08 -9.74 -5.95
CA THR A 2 -16.35 -10.26 -4.59
C THR A 2 -15.91 -11.71 -4.44
N ASP A 3 -16.31 -12.59 -5.34
CA ASP A 3 -15.97 -14.02 -5.27
C ASP A 3 -14.46 -14.25 -5.39
N GLN A 4 -13.78 -13.44 -6.20
CA GLN A 4 -12.34 -13.50 -6.33
C GLN A 4 -11.63 -13.04 -5.04
N LEU A 5 -12.12 -11.98 -4.37
CA LEU A 5 -11.58 -11.56 -3.07
C LEU A 5 -11.83 -12.61 -1.98
N MET A 6 -12.96 -13.32 -2.01
CA MET A 6 -13.20 -14.43 -1.10
C MET A 6 -12.16 -15.54 -1.27
N SER A 7 -11.91 -15.96 -2.50
CA SER A 7 -10.87 -16.95 -2.80
C SER A 7 -9.47 -16.49 -2.40
N LEU A 8 -9.15 -15.20 -2.60
CA LEU A 8 -7.89 -14.62 -2.19
C LEU A 8 -7.74 -14.57 -0.66
N LYS A 9 -8.82 -14.26 0.10
CA LYS A 9 -8.82 -14.31 1.57
C LYS A 9 -8.44 -15.69 2.08
N GLU A 10 -8.99 -16.76 1.49
CA GLU A 10 -8.64 -18.14 1.82
C GLU A 10 -7.18 -18.50 1.49
N SER A 11 -6.54 -17.68 0.67
CA SER A 11 -5.14 -17.84 0.23
C SER A 11 -4.14 -16.99 1.00
N GLY A 12 -4.56 -16.33 2.09
CA GLY A 12 -3.66 -15.53 2.93
C GLY A 12 -3.75 -14.02 2.67
N VAL A 13 -4.64 -13.55 1.79
CA VAL A 13 -4.92 -12.12 1.65
C VAL A 13 -5.63 -11.62 2.90
N VAL A 14 -5.07 -10.60 3.52
CA VAL A 14 -5.56 -10.02 4.78
C VAL A 14 -6.11 -8.61 4.62
N GLY A 15 -5.88 -7.98 3.47
CA GLY A 15 -6.33 -6.62 3.25
C GLY A 15 -6.16 -6.14 1.82
N ILE A 16 -6.74 -4.98 1.60
CA ILE A 16 -6.64 -4.21 0.36
C ILE A 16 -5.92 -2.90 0.67
N LYS A 17 -5.11 -2.43 -0.27
CA LYS A 17 -4.47 -1.12 -0.21
C LYS A 17 -5.09 -0.20 -1.26
N GLN A 18 -5.33 1.03 -0.87
CA GLN A 18 -5.66 2.15 -1.76
C GLN A 18 -4.65 3.28 -1.56
N SER A 19 -4.57 4.20 -2.51
CA SER A 19 -3.62 5.31 -2.44
C SER A 19 -4.26 6.60 -2.92
N PHE A 20 -4.24 7.64 -2.09
CA PHE A 20 -4.60 9.00 -2.50
C PHE A 20 -3.49 9.69 -3.28
N GLU A 21 -2.25 9.23 -3.14
CA GLU A 21 -1.08 9.79 -3.82
C GLU A 21 -1.08 9.50 -5.33
N ASP A 22 -1.55 8.32 -5.72
CA ASP A 22 -1.36 7.76 -7.03
C ASP A 22 -2.71 7.47 -7.72
N GLU A 23 -2.75 7.52 -9.06
CA GLU A 23 -3.92 7.26 -9.90
C GLU A 23 -5.10 8.24 -9.74
N GLY A 24 -4.95 9.33 -8.99
CA GLY A 24 -6.05 10.24 -8.74
C GLY A 24 -7.25 9.56 -8.08
N VAL A 25 -7.00 8.61 -7.20
CA VAL A 25 -8.06 7.89 -6.47
C VAL A 25 -8.85 8.89 -5.63
N ILE A 26 -10.15 8.94 -5.85
CA ILE A 26 -11.07 9.77 -5.08
C ILE A 26 -11.70 8.97 -3.94
N LEU A 27 -12.21 9.68 -2.94
CA LEU A 27 -12.79 9.06 -1.74
C LEU A 27 -13.91 8.06 -2.07
N GLU A 28 -14.73 8.34 -3.10
CA GLU A 28 -15.81 7.44 -3.54
C GLU A 28 -15.31 6.08 -4.00
N ASP A 29 -14.14 6.00 -4.63
CA ASP A 29 -13.54 4.73 -5.03
C ASP A 29 -13.04 3.95 -3.82
N VAL A 30 -12.44 4.66 -2.85
CA VAL A 30 -12.00 4.05 -1.59
C VAL A 30 -13.19 3.50 -0.81
N LEU A 31 -14.31 4.23 -0.76
CA LEU A 31 -15.55 3.77 -0.12
C LEU A 31 -16.14 2.50 -0.77
N LYS A 32 -16.03 2.35 -2.10
CA LYS A 32 -16.47 1.12 -2.78
C LYS A 32 -15.65 -0.08 -2.31
N ILE A 33 -14.34 0.08 -2.22
CA ILE A 33 -13.43 -0.96 -1.71
C ILE A 33 -13.66 -1.21 -0.23
N LYS A 34 -13.85 -0.16 0.60
CA LYS A 34 -14.15 -0.31 2.04
C LYS A 34 -15.36 -1.21 2.28
N ARG A 35 -16.44 -1.00 1.54
CA ARG A 35 -17.65 -1.87 1.63
C ARG A 35 -17.35 -3.34 1.31
N LEU A 36 -16.45 -3.60 0.36
CA LEU A 36 -16.02 -4.98 0.06
C LEU A 36 -15.15 -5.54 1.19
N CYS A 37 -14.24 -4.73 1.71
CA CYS A 37 -13.39 -5.12 2.85
C CYS A 37 -14.24 -5.47 4.08
N ASP A 38 -15.21 -4.62 4.44
CA ASP A 38 -16.09 -4.87 5.58
C ASP A 38 -16.91 -6.16 5.41
N LYS A 39 -17.50 -6.37 4.23
CA LYS A 39 -18.26 -7.59 3.92
C LYS A 39 -17.42 -8.86 4.04
N LEU A 40 -16.12 -8.77 3.75
CA LEU A 40 -15.21 -9.90 3.71
C LEU A 40 -14.27 -9.94 4.94
N GLU A 41 -14.45 -9.03 5.90
CA GLU A 41 -13.57 -8.88 7.08
C GLU A 41 -12.08 -8.76 6.69
N LEU A 42 -11.81 -7.97 5.64
CA LEU A 42 -10.47 -7.63 5.18
C LEU A 42 -10.09 -6.25 5.73
N LYS A 43 -8.81 -6.05 6.01
CA LYS A 43 -8.28 -4.73 6.36
C LYS A 43 -8.25 -3.82 5.14
N LEU A 44 -8.44 -2.51 5.35
CA LEU A 44 -8.19 -1.48 4.36
C LEU A 44 -7.04 -0.61 4.82
N ASN A 45 -5.92 -0.65 4.11
CA ASN A 45 -4.82 0.28 4.31
C ASN A 45 -4.86 1.36 3.23
N VAL A 46 -4.59 2.61 3.63
CA VAL A 46 -4.59 3.76 2.71
C VAL A 46 -3.23 4.46 2.76
N LYS A 47 -2.58 4.56 1.60
CA LYS A 47 -1.39 5.38 1.41
C LYS A 47 -1.85 6.83 1.19
N ILE A 48 -1.43 7.73 2.06
CA ILE A 48 -1.75 9.16 2.01
C ILE A 48 -0.80 9.92 1.07
N GLY A 49 -1.12 11.15 0.70
CA GLY A 49 -0.36 11.93 -0.29
C GLY A 49 0.95 12.53 0.21
N GLY A 50 1.24 12.43 1.49
CA GLY A 50 2.46 12.94 2.10
C GLY A 50 2.44 12.85 3.62
N CYS A 51 3.56 13.09 4.30
CA CYS A 51 3.65 12.96 5.76
C CYS A 51 2.70 13.91 6.53
N GLU A 52 2.36 15.06 5.97
CA GLU A 52 1.44 16.05 6.55
C GLU A 52 0.12 16.17 5.76
N ALA A 53 -0.32 15.13 5.06
CA ALA A 53 -1.56 15.13 4.29
C ALA A 53 -2.80 15.02 5.20
N ILE A 54 -3.10 16.07 5.97
CA ILE A 54 -4.17 16.11 6.99
C ILE A 54 -5.53 15.77 6.38
N SER A 55 -5.84 16.25 5.17
CA SER A 55 -7.09 15.91 4.49
C SER A 55 -7.23 14.42 4.24
N ASP A 56 -6.14 13.74 3.88
CA ASP A 56 -6.14 12.30 3.65
C ASP A 56 -6.26 11.53 4.96
N ILE A 57 -5.60 12.00 6.03
CA ILE A 57 -5.74 11.43 7.37
C ILE A 57 -7.21 11.51 7.81
N ASN A 58 -7.87 12.67 7.66
CA ASN A 58 -9.28 12.83 8.00
C ASN A 58 -10.19 11.94 7.13
N ASN A 59 -9.88 11.78 5.84
CA ASN A 59 -10.57 10.83 4.98
C ASN A 59 -10.41 9.40 5.49
N CYS A 60 -9.18 9.00 5.89
CA CYS A 60 -8.92 7.67 6.46
C CYS A 60 -9.73 7.41 7.74
N LEU A 61 -9.83 8.41 8.62
CA LEU A 61 -10.66 8.32 9.82
C LEU A 61 -12.14 8.16 9.47
N SER A 62 -12.64 8.99 8.54
CA SER A 62 -14.05 8.99 8.13
C SER A 62 -14.52 7.67 7.50
N ILE A 63 -13.60 6.92 6.87
CA ILE A 63 -13.89 5.61 6.28
C ILE A 63 -13.48 4.45 7.18
N GLU A 64 -13.06 4.72 8.40
CA GLU A 64 -12.58 3.70 9.34
C GLU A 64 -11.49 2.80 8.70
N ALA A 65 -10.47 3.42 8.11
CA ALA A 65 -9.34 2.70 7.54
C ALA A 65 -8.61 1.90 8.63
N SER A 66 -8.22 0.68 8.33
CA SER A 66 -7.49 -0.19 9.27
C SER A 66 -6.01 0.14 9.38
N GLY A 67 -5.47 0.86 8.38
CA GLY A 67 -4.07 1.28 8.37
C GLY A 67 -3.84 2.52 7.52
N ILE A 68 -2.89 3.34 7.94
CA ILE A 68 -2.43 4.53 7.22
C ILE A 68 -0.94 4.36 6.91
N VAL A 69 -0.57 4.61 5.66
CA VAL A 69 0.80 4.49 5.16
C VAL A 69 1.29 5.86 4.70
N ALA A 70 2.33 6.39 5.33
CA ALA A 70 2.96 7.63 4.87
C ALA A 70 4.03 7.33 3.80
N PRO A 71 3.96 7.94 2.60
CA PRO A 71 4.98 7.81 1.57
C PRO A 71 6.25 8.60 1.92
N MET A 72 7.36 8.26 1.24
CA MET A 72 8.57 9.07 1.16
C MET A 72 9.09 9.59 2.52
N ILE A 73 9.11 8.74 3.54
CA ILE A 73 9.75 9.10 4.81
C ILE A 73 11.26 8.97 4.66
N GLU A 74 11.93 10.09 4.42
CA GLU A 74 13.35 10.16 4.08
C GLU A 74 14.25 10.66 5.22
N SER A 75 13.66 11.08 6.33
CA SER A 75 14.38 11.60 7.48
C SER A 75 13.58 11.40 8.77
N GLU A 76 14.28 11.47 9.91
CA GLU A 76 13.66 11.53 11.23
C GLU A 76 12.62 12.68 11.31
N PHE A 77 12.96 13.86 10.79
CA PHE A 77 12.03 14.99 10.77
C PHE A 77 10.75 14.72 9.96
N ALA A 78 10.84 14.03 8.82
CA ALA A 78 9.65 13.64 8.06
C ALA A 78 8.77 12.67 8.85
N LEU A 79 9.37 11.74 9.62
CA LEU A 79 8.66 10.86 10.53
C LEU A 79 7.99 11.64 11.66
N GLU A 80 8.69 12.59 12.29
CA GLU A 80 8.13 13.47 13.33
C GLU A 80 6.90 14.21 12.81
N LYS A 81 6.98 14.79 11.61
CA LYS A 81 5.86 15.49 10.97
C LYS A 81 4.65 14.58 10.72
N PHE A 82 4.89 13.35 10.29
CA PHE A 82 3.82 12.36 10.14
C PHE A 82 3.15 12.05 11.49
N VAL A 83 3.94 11.77 12.50
CA VAL A 83 3.43 11.43 13.84
C VAL A 83 2.71 12.63 14.48
N GLU A 84 3.23 13.84 14.38
CA GLU A 84 2.56 15.07 14.82
C GLU A 84 1.20 15.23 14.14
N SER A 85 1.13 15.00 12.83
CA SER A 85 -0.13 15.08 12.06
C SER A 85 -1.15 14.02 12.51
N ILE A 86 -0.70 12.79 12.82
CA ILE A 86 -1.56 11.76 13.38
C ILE A 86 -2.06 12.18 14.78
N ILE A 87 -1.16 12.55 15.69
CA ILE A 87 -1.53 12.88 17.07
C ILE A 87 -2.50 14.06 17.12
N SER A 88 -2.29 15.08 16.28
CA SER A 88 -3.13 16.28 16.24
C SER A 88 -4.54 16.03 15.68
N ASN A 89 -4.74 14.97 14.90
CA ASN A 89 -6.01 14.69 14.22
C ASN A 89 -6.71 13.42 14.75
N THR A 90 -6.13 12.70 15.72
CA THR A 90 -6.68 11.46 16.26
C THR A 90 -6.71 11.49 17.79
N ASN A 91 -7.66 10.77 18.36
CA ASN A 91 -7.68 10.45 19.79
C ASN A 91 -7.03 9.09 20.08
N ASP A 92 -6.93 8.69 21.33
CA ASP A 92 -6.30 7.43 21.75
C ASP A 92 -7.05 6.20 21.20
N GLN A 93 -8.38 6.28 21.09
CA GLN A 93 -9.19 5.19 20.55
C GLN A 93 -8.89 4.99 19.05
N ASP A 94 -8.82 6.08 18.27
CA ASP A 94 -8.45 6.02 16.85
C ASP A 94 -7.06 5.40 16.69
N ARG A 95 -6.08 5.87 17.49
CA ARG A 95 -4.70 5.36 17.43
C ARG A 95 -4.58 3.89 17.82
N SER A 96 -5.45 3.38 18.68
CA SER A 96 -5.47 1.97 19.02
C SER A 96 -6.11 1.07 17.96
N ALA A 97 -6.96 1.64 17.12
CA ALA A 97 -7.70 0.92 16.07
C ALA A 97 -6.99 0.90 14.71
N ILE A 98 -6.05 1.84 14.48
CA ILE A 98 -5.39 2.04 13.19
C ILE A 98 -3.92 1.64 13.29
N ASP A 99 -3.46 0.81 12.35
CA ASP A 99 -2.04 0.48 12.19
C ASP A 99 -1.34 1.58 11.35
N PHE A 100 -0.23 2.17 11.83
CA PHE A 100 0.53 3.18 11.12
C PHE A 100 1.80 2.58 10.52
N PHE A 101 2.04 2.88 9.25
CA PHE A 101 3.20 2.41 8.48
C PHE A 101 3.88 3.58 7.77
N ILE A 102 5.13 3.40 7.43
CA ILE A 102 5.90 4.33 6.60
C ILE A 102 6.50 3.60 5.41
N ASN A 103 6.64 4.30 4.28
CA ASN A 103 7.37 3.79 3.13
C ASN A 103 8.84 4.20 3.20
N ILE A 104 9.71 3.21 3.10
CA ILE A 104 11.15 3.34 2.85
C ILE A 104 11.36 3.02 1.37
N GLU A 105 11.45 4.05 0.55
CA GLU A 105 11.36 3.90 -0.91
C GLU A 105 12.30 4.83 -1.69
N SER A 106 13.36 5.34 -1.00
CA SER A 106 14.37 6.16 -1.66
C SER A 106 15.77 5.93 -1.08
N LYS A 107 16.79 6.30 -1.85
CA LYS A 107 18.19 6.27 -1.41
C LYS A 107 18.40 7.12 -0.15
N SER A 108 17.72 8.26 -0.04
CA SER A 108 17.77 9.13 1.13
C SER A 108 17.20 8.43 2.37
N ALA A 109 16.05 7.74 2.22
CA ALA A 109 15.46 6.95 3.31
C ALA A 109 16.41 5.85 3.80
N ILE A 110 17.08 5.13 2.88
CA ILE A 110 18.06 4.09 3.23
C ILE A 110 19.25 4.68 4.00
N GLN A 111 19.78 5.84 3.57
CA GLN A 111 20.89 6.51 4.25
C GLN A 111 20.56 7.00 5.66
N ASN A 112 19.30 7.26 5.94
CA ASN A 112 18.82 7.76 7.23
C ASN A 112 18.04 6.70 8.04
N LEU A 113 18.05 5.43 7.61
CA LEU A 113 17.18 4.39 8.14
C LEU A 113 17.30 4.23 9.66
N ASP A 114 18.53 4.09 10.18
CA ASP A 114 18.79 3.98 11.62
C ASP A 114 18.18 5.15 12.41
N LYS A 115 18.36 6.39 11.95
CA LYS A 115 17.80 7.59 12.59
C LYS A 115 16.26 7.59 12.56
N ILE A 116 15.67 7.15 11.44
CA ILE A 116 14.22 7.05 11.30
C ILE A 116 13.68 6.01 12.28
N LEU A 117 14.27 4.81 12.32
CA LEU A 117 13.77 3.70 13.11
C LEU A 117 14.06 3.86 14.61
N SER A 118 15.17 4.48 14.99
CA SER A 118 15.53 4.75 16.39
C SER A 118 14.84 5.99 16.99
N SER A 119 14.20 6.82 16.16
CA SER A 119 13.48 8.02 16.63
C SER A 119 12.38 7.67 17.64
N PRO A 120 12.17 8.48 18.69
CA PRO A 120 11.04 8.31 19.60
C PRO A 120 9.68 8.27 18.88
N SER A 121 9.53 8.96 17.77
CA SER A 121 8.32 8.99 16.94
C SER A 121 8.00 7.64 16.31
N SER A 122 9.00 6.78 16.12
CA SER A 122 8.81 5.44 15.55
C SER A 122 7.95 4.50 16.44
N LYS A 123 7.79 4.82 17.71
CA LYS A 123 6.97 4.03 18.66
C LYS A 123 5.49 3.95 18.28
N LEU A 124 5.00 4.91 17.49
CA LEU A 124 3.64 4.86 16.94
C LEU A 124 3.50 3.89 15.78
N LEU A 125 4.61 3.55 15.13
CA LEU A 125 4.59 2.72 13.94
C LEU A 125 4.37 1.25 14.27
N LYS A 126 3.56 0.59 13.45
CA LYS A 126 3.40 -0.86 13.44
C LYS A 126 4.51 -1.55 12.64
N GLY A 127 5.01 -0.89 11.60
CA GLY A 127 6.01 -1.45 10.71
C GLY A 127 6.39 -0.53 9.57
N ILE A 128 7.20 -1.06 8.68
CA ILE A 128 7.66 -0.38 7.48
C ILE A 128 7.24 -1.11 6.20
N VAL A 129 7.09 -0.36 5.13
CA VAL A 129 6.91 -0.87 3.77
C VAL A 129 8.12 -0.49 2.94
N VAL A 130 8.78 -1.44 2.31
CA VAL A 130 9.80 -1.13 1.30
C VAL A 130 9.14 -1.08 -0.07
N GLY A 131 9.03 0.14 -0.63
CA GLY A 131 8.47 0.41 -1.95
C GLY A 131 9.54 0.27 -3.04
N ARG A 132 9.78 -0.95 -3.55
CA ARG A 132 10.90 -1.26 -4.45
C ARG A 132 10.89 -0.50 -5.78
N SER A 133 9.72 -0.11 -6.29
CA SER A 133 9.64 0.63 -7.57
C SER A 133 10.34 1.99 -7.48
N ASP A 134 10.00 2.78 -6.48
CA ASP A 134 10.58 4.09 -6.26
C ASP A 134 12.00 3.98 -5.69
N LEU A 135 12.24 3.01 -4.83
CA LEU A 135 13.59 2.70 -4.33
C LEU A 135 14.56 2.47 -5.50
N THR A 136 14.23 1.56 -6.42
CA THR A 136 15.04 1.21 -7.58
C THR A 136 15.29 2.44 -8.45
N LYS A 137 14.26 3.23 -8.72
CA LYS A 137 14.35 4.48 -9.48
C LYS A 137 15.25 5.50 -8.78
N SER A 138 15.20 5.61 -7.45
CA SER A 138 16.01 6.57 -6.67
C SER A 138 17.49 6.25 -6.72
N PHE A 139 17.87 5.00 -7.01
CA PHE A 139 19.25 4.58 -7.27
C PHE A 139 19.67 4.76 -8.74
N GLY A 140 18.79 5.27 -9.62
CA GLY A 140 19.06 5.50 -11.03
C GLY A 140 18.83 4.28 -11.92
N TYR A 141 18.20 3.22 -11.40
CA TYR A 141 17.88 2.00 -12.14
C TYR A 141 16.50 2.05 -12.79
N GLY A 142 16.25 1.17 -13.76
CA GLY A 142 14.96 1.03 -14.43
C GLY A 142 14.00 0.10 -13.68
N LYS A 143 12.73 0.13 -14.07
CA LYS A 143 11.68 -0.70 -13.46
C LYS A 143 11.97 -2.22 -13.52
N GLN A 144 12.72 -2.67 -14.53
CA GLN A 144 13.14 -4.06 -14.70
C GLN A 144 14.17 -4.52 -13.65
N ASP A 145 14.85 -3.59 -12.99
CA ASP A 145 15.96 -3.87 -12.09
C ASP A 145 15.52 -4.06 -10.63
N VAL A 146 14.20 -4.07 -10.34
CA VAL A 146 13.66 -4.24 -8.96
C VAL A 146 14.08 -5.55 -8.28
N ASN A 147 14.48 -6.54 -9.06
CA ASN A 147 15.00 -7.82 -8.57
C ASN A 147 16.51 -7.97 -8.84
N SER A 148 17.23 -6.88 -9.16
CA SER A 148 18.69 -6.94 -9.27
C SER A 148 19.32 -7.30 -7.93
N LYS A 149 20.50 -7.92 -7.97
CA LYS A 149 21.23 -8.33 -6.77
C LYS A 149 21.40 -7.16 -5.79
N GLU A 150 21.77 -5.98 -6.31
CA GLU A 150 22.02 -4.79 -5.51
C GLU A 150 20.75 -4.32 -4.79
N ILE A 151 19.61 -4.25 -5.50
CA ILE A 151 18.34 -3.85 -4.88
C ILE A 151 17.87 -4.90 -3.86
N CYS A 152 18.02 -6.19 -4.16
CA CYS A 152 17.69 -7.25 -3.21
C CYS A 152 18.53 -7.16 -1.93
N GLU A 153 19.85 -6.90 -2.03
CA GLU A 153 20.73 -6.72 -0.87
C GLU A 153 20.32 -5.49 -0.03
N ILE A 154 19.95 -4.37 -0.66
CA ILE A 154 19.46 -3.18 0.04
C ILE A 154 18.18 -3.51 0.80
N VAL A 155 17.21 -4.16 0.16
CA VAL A 155 15.93 -4.55 0.76
C VAL A 155 16.13 -5.50 1.95
N GLU A 156 16.98 -6.51 1.77
CA GLU A 156 17.30 -7.48 2.83
C GLU A 156 17.92 -6.81 4.05
N ASN A 157 18.90 -5.91 3.84
CA ASN A 157 19.54 -5.17 4.93
C ASN A 157 18.54 -4.23 5.63
N THR A 158 17.66 -3.57 4.87
CA THR A 158 16.58 -2.74 5.42
C THR A 158 15.66 -3.54 6.33
N PHE A 159 15.29 -4.75 5.93
CA PHE A 159 14.43 -5.61 6.74
C PHE A 159 15.15 -6.17 7.98
N LYS A 160 16.45 -6.53 7.87
CA LYS A 160 17.26 -6.90 9.04
C LYS A 160 17.26 -5.80 10.10
N GLU A 161 17.47 -4.57 9.67
CA GLU A 161 17.48 -3.41 10.55
C GLU A 161 16.08 -3.18 11.16
N ALA A 162 15.01 -3.19 10.36
CA ALA A 162 13.64 -3.05 10.86
C ALA A 162 13.25 -4.15 11.86
N LYS A 163 13.67 -5.38 11.62
CA LYS A 163 13.44 -6.50 12.54
C LYS A 163 14.16 -6.32 13.88
N SER A 164 15.32 -5.67 13.91
CA SER A 164 16.03 -5.36 15.16
C SER A 164 15.25 -4.40 16.07
N PHE A 165 14.35 -3.59 15.49
CA PHE A 165 13.41 -2.72 16.19
C PHE A 165 12.02 -3.37 16.40
N ASN A 166 11.84 -4.66 16.08
CA ASN A 166 10.58 -5.41 16.16
C ASN A 166 9.45 -4.87 15.25
N PHE A 167 9.77 -4.23 14.14
CA PHE A 167 8.77 -3.79 13.18
C PHE A 167 8.25 -4.92 12.28
N ILE A 168 6.97 -4.82 11.92
CA ILE A 168 6.42 -5.60 10.79
C ILE A 168 7.05 -5.09 9.50
N THR A 169 7.53 -6.03 8.69
CA THR A 169 8.18 -5.76 7.41
C THR A 169 7.25 -6.13 6.26
N ILE A 170 7.06 -5.17 5.35
CA ILE A 170 6.19 -5.34 4.19
C ILE A 170 6.98 -5.00 2.94
N MET A 171 6.93 -5.85 1.93
CA MET A 171 7.57 -5.60 0.63
C MET A 171 6.52 -5.28 -0.43
N GLY A 172 6.65 -4.12 -1.06
CA GLY A 172 5.85 -3.67 -2.20
C GLY A 172 6.71 -3.30 -3.41
N GLY A 173 6.04 -2.77 -4.43
CA GLY A 173 6.70 -2.28 -5.64
C GLY A 173 7.06 -3.38 -6.64
N ASN A 174 6.31 -3.41 -7.74
CA ASN A 174 6.50 -4.33 -8.87
C ASN A 174 6.59 -5.83 -8.46
N ILE A 175 5.75 -6.25 -7.52
CA ILE A 175 5.61 -7.67 -7.15
C ILE A 175 5.05 -8.44 -8.35
N GLY A 176 5.71 -9.52 -8.73
CA GLY A 176 5.34 -10.40 -9.83
C GLY A 176 6.06 -11.74 -9.71
N HIS A 177 5.86 -12.64 -10.67
CA HIS A 177 6.49 -13.97 -10.72
C HIS A 177 8.02 -13.89 -10.50
N SER A 178 8.72 -12.94 -11.11
CA SER A 178 10.16 -12.77 -10.93
C SER A 178 10.61 -12.43 -9.50
N SER A 179 9.68 -12.09 -8.60
CA SER A 179 9.96 -11.77 -7.20
C SER A 179 9.86 -12.97 -6.26
N THR A 180 9.25 -14.09 -6.71
CA THR A 180 8.89 -15.24 -5.85
C THR A 180 10.09 -15.78 -5.10
N ARG A 181 11.18 -16.08 -5.81
CA ARG A 181 12.39 -16.63 -5.19
C ARG A 181 12.99 -15.72 -4.11
N PHE A 182 12.97 -14.41 -4.33
CA PHE A 182 13.45 -13.44 -3.34
C PHE A 182 12.52 -13.37 -2.13
N ILE A 183 11.20 -13.39 -2.34
CA ILE A 183 10.20 -13.44 -1.27
C ILE A 183 10.43 -14.67 -0.40
N GLU A 184 10.54 -15.85 -1.01
CA GLU A 184 10.76 -17.12 -0.31
C GLU A 184 12.05 -17.11 0.53
N GLY A 185 13.12 -16.53 0.02
CA GLY A 185 14.38 -16.35 0.75
C GLY A 185 14.20 -15.47 1.99
N LEU A 186 13.55 -14.30 1.84
CA LEU A 186 13.27 -13.40 2.96
C LEU A 186 12.34 -14.02 4.02
N VAL A 187 11.39 -14.84 3.61
CA VAL A 187 10.51 -15.59 4.53
C VAL A 187 11.28 -16.64 5.30
N ALA A 188 12.15 -17.41 4.62
CA ALA A 188 12.97 -18.43 5.25
C ALA A 188 13.91 -17.84 6.33
N ASP A 189 14.39 -16.62 6.11
CA ASP A 189 15.24 -15.87 7.04
C ASP A 189 14.44 -15.08 8.10
N ASN A 190 13.10 -15.20 8.15
CA ASN A 190 12.20 -14.44 9.03
C ASN A 190 12.33 -12.91 8.88
N LEU A 191 12.66 -12.42 7.71
CA LEU A 191 12.85 -11.01 7.43
C LEU A 191 11.62 -10.33 6.84
N LEU A 192 10.63 -11.09 6.34
CA LEU A 192 9.46 -10.56 5.64
C LEU A 192 8.17 -11.15 6.21
N ASP A 193 7.28 -10.27 6.67
CA ASP A 193 5.97 -10.68 7.22
C ASP A 193 4.87 -10.63 6.16
N LYS A 194 4.90 -9.62 5.27
CA LYS A 194 3.85 -9.41 4.28
C LYS A 194 4.42 -8.95 2.95
N ILE A 195 3.70 -9.26 1.90
CA ILE A 195 3.88 -8.60 0.60
C ILE A 195 2.65 -7.78 0.26
N GLU A 196 2.85 -6.73 -0.52
CA GLU A 196 1.76 -6.00 -1.13
C GLU A 196 2.01 -5.84 -2.63
N THR A 197 1.04 -6.27 -3.42
CA THR A 197 0.94 -5.80 -4.79
C THR A 197 0.45 -4.35 -4.77
N ARG A 198 -0.02 -3.79 -5.87
CA ARG A 198 -0.55 -2.42 -5.81
C ARG A 198 -1.76 -2.30 -4.89
N ASN A 199 -2.66 -3.28 -4.93
CA ASN A 199 -3.92 -3.22 -4.19
C ASN A 199 -4.13 -4.37 -3.17
N VAL A 200 -3.35 -5.44 -3.21
CA VAL A 200 -3.59 -6.63 -2.37
C VAL A 200 -2.49 -6.80 -1.35
N ILE A 201 -2.86 -7.02 -0.08
CA ILE A 201 -1.93 -7.28 1.03
C ILE A 201 -2.04 -8.74 1.44
N VAL A 202 -0.92 -9.45 1.37
CA VAL A 202 -0.80 -10.87 1.74
C VAL A 202 0.01 -11.00 3.02
N ASP A 203 -0.50 -11.74 3.97
CA ASP A 203 0.20 -12.18 5.18
C ASP A 203 0.85 -13.54 4.90
N LEU A 204 2.18 -13.56 4.92
CA LEU A 204 2.97 -14.73 4.51
C LEU A 204 2.87 -15.88 5.52
N ALA A 205 2.62 -15.58 6.80
CA ALA A 205 2.35 -16.63 7.81
C ALA A 205 0.99 -17.30 7.58
N LYS A 206 0.01 -16.59 7.00
CA LYS A 206 -1.33 -17.11 6.70
C LYS A 206 -1.45 -17.78 5.33
N SER A 207 -0.54 -17.46 4.39
CA SER A 207 -0.54 -18.07 3.06
C SER A 207 -0.23 -19.57 3.09
N GLY A 208 0.46 -20.03 4.13
CA GLY A 208 0.76 -21.44 4.35
C GLY A 208 1.68 -22.03 3.27
N THR A 209 1.43 -23.27 2.88
CA THR A 209 2.17 -24.00 1.82
C THR A 209 1.66 -23.73 0.42
N LYS A 210 0.83 -22.71 0.21
CA LYS A 210 0.30 -22.38 -1.12
C LYS A 210 1.41 -21.89 -2.04
N ASP A 211 1.27 -22.19 -3.32
CA ASP A 211 2.18 -21.73 -4.35
C ASP A 211 2.17 -20.20 -4.39
N MET A 212 3.33 -19.59 -4.10
CA MET A 212 3.49 -18.14 -4.08
C MET A 212 3.24 -17.53 -5.46
N ASP A 213 3.61 -18.20 -6.52
CA ASP A 213 3.37 -17.73 -7.88
C ASP A 213 1.88 -17.66 -8.20
N ASP A 214 1.12 -18.68 -7.83
CA ASP A 214 -0.34 -18.68 -8.02
C ASP A 214 -1.02 -17.61 -7.18
N LEU A 215 -0.55 -17.37 -5.96
CA LEU A 215 -1.07 -16.31 -5.09
C LEU A 215 -0.82 -14.92 -5.69
N ILE A 216 0.41 -14.64 -6.12
CA ILE A 216 0.77 -13.38 -6.77
C ILE A 216 -0.03 -13.20 -8.07
N LYS A 217 -0.15 -14.22 -8.90
CA LYS A 217 -0.92 -14.20 -10.13
C LYS A 217 -2.39 -13.84 -9.87
N ASN A 218 -3.01 -14.47 -8.89
CA ASN A 218 -4.41 -14.21 -8.55
C ASN A 218 -4.62 -12.81 -7.96
N ALA A 219 -3.67 -12.29 -7.17
CA ALA A 219 -3.67 -10.91 -6.70
C ALA A 219 -3.61 -9.91 -7.87
N LEU A 220 -2.71 -10.13 -8.84
CA LEU A 220 -2.59 -9.29 -10.03
C LEU A 220 -3.81 -9.38 -10.95
N LEU A 221 -4.45 -10.55 -11.06
CA LEU A 221 -5.72 -10.70 -11.78
C LEU A 221 -6.85 -9.88 -11.14
N PHE A 222 -6.93 -9.88 -9.80
CA PHE A 222 -7.87 -9.02 -9.09
C PHE A 222 -7.62 -7.54 -9.39
N GLU A 223 -6.38 -7.09 -9.35
CA GLU A 223 -6.03 -5.71 -9.69
C GLU A 223 -6.45 -5.32 -11.11
N SER A 224 -6.16 -6.19 -12.08
CA SER A 224 -6.57 -5.97 -13.46
C SER A 224 -8.09 -5.84 -13.59
N GLN A 225 -8.85 -6.70 -12.93
CA GLN A 225 -10.32 -6.64 -12.95
C GLN A 225 -10.85 -5.39 -12.24
N TRP A 226 -10.21 -4.97 -11.14
CA TRP A 226 -10.55 -3.72 -10.45
C TRP A 226 -10.33 -2.51 -11.37
N MET A 227 -9.21 -2.44 -12.09
CA MET A 227 -8.95 -1.39 -13.06
C MET A 227 -9.96 -1.38 -14.21
N GLN A 228 -10.33 -2.55 -14.74
CA GLN A 228 -11.35 -2.66 -15.78
C GLN A 228 -12.71 -2.18 -15.28
N TYR A 229 -13.09 -2.54 -14.06
CA TYR A 229 -14.33 -2.04 -13.44
C TYR A 229 -14.33 -0.51 -13.31
N LYS A 230 -13.24 0.09 -12.84
CA LYS A 230 -13.08 1.55 -12.76
C LYS A 230 -13.20 2.19 -14.14
N ALA A 231 -12.49 1.67 -15.12
CA ALA A 231 -12.53 2.19 -16.49
C ALA A 231 -13.94 2.17 -17.05
N GLN A 232 -14.68 1.08 -16.90
CA GLN A 232 -16.08 0.98 -17.37
C GLN A 232 -17.00 1.98 -16.63
N PHE A 233 -16.83 2.09 -15.30
CA PHE A 233 -17.63 3.01 -14.50
C PHE A 233 -17.46 4.46 -14.94
N TYR A 234 -16.22 4.93 -15.13
CA TYR A 234 -15.94 6.31 -15.54
C TYR A 234 -16.30 6.56 -17.00
N ASN A 235 -16.14 5.59 -17.88
CA ASN A 235 -16.62 5.68 -19.27
C ASN A 235 -18.13 5.89 -19.35
N ASN A 236 -18.91 5.13 -18.57
CA ASN A 236 -20.37 5.27 -18.53
C ASN A 236 -20.78 6.68 -18.06
N ILE A 237 -20.09 7.24 -17.06
CA ILE A 237 -20.31 8.61 -16.59
C ILE A 237 -19.98 9.61 -17.72
N GLY A 238 -18.84 9.45 -18.36
CA GLY A 238 -18.42 10.31 -19.47
C GLY A 238 -19.43 10.31 -20.62
N GLU A 239 -19.91 9.14 -21.04
CA GLU A 239 -20.95 9.00 -22.06
C GLU A 239 -22.26 9.70 -21.68
N SER A 240 -22.67 9.63 -20.40
CA SER A 240 -23.86 10.31 -19.92
C SER A 240 -23.75 11.83 -20.04
N TYR A 241 -22.59 12.42 -19.75
CA TYR A 241 -22.33 13.83 -19.92
C TYR A 241 -22.32 14.25 -21.40
N ILE A 242 -21.71 13.45 -22.29
CA ILE A 242 -21.72 13.71 -23.72
C ILE A 242 -23.15 13.71 -24.26
N LYS A 243 -23.98 12.72 -23.89
CA LYS A 243 -25.38 12.65 -24.28
C LYS A 243 -26.17 13.86 -23.80
N ARG A 244 -25.96 14.28 -22.55
CA ARG A 244 -26.63 15.46 -21.99
C ARG A 244 -26.21 16.75 -22.71
N SER A 245 -24.94 16.91 -23.00
CA SER A 245 -24.40 18.05 -23.77
C SER A 245 -25.09 18.17 -25.13
N LYS A 246 -25.21 17.07 -25.90
CA LYS A 246 -25.94 17.05 -27.17
C LYS A 246 -27.40 17.49 -27.01
N THR A 247 -28.11 16.94 -26.02
CA THR A 247 -29.51 17.33 -25.75
C THR A 247 -29.66 18.82 -25.40
N ILE A 248 -28.64 19.45 -24.78
CA ILE A 248 -28.67 20.89 -24.50
C ILE A 248 -28.47 21.69 -25.80
N LEU A 249 -27.52 21.26 -26.66
CA LEU A 249 -27.29 21.92 -27.96
C LEU A 249 -28.51 21.85 -28.86
N ASP A 250 -29.23 20.74 -28.89
CA ASP A 250 -30.48 20.58 -29.68
C ASP A 250 -31.61 21.54 -29.22
N ARG A 251 -31.49 22.20 -28.08
CA ARG A 251 -32.47 23.18 -27.58
C ARG A 251 -32.18 24.61 -28.01
N ILE A 252 -31.01 24.87 -28.57
CA ILE A 252 -30.55 26.19 -29.00
C ILE A 252 -30.39 26.25 -30.55
N SER A 253 -30.56 25.12 -31.20
CA SER A 253 -30.66 25.00 -32.67
C SER A 253 -32.12 25.04 -33.10
#